data_be6afd4cb815cec00e4b57ed5394a212
#
_entry.id   be6afd4cb815cec00e4b57ed5394a212
#
_cell.length_a   1.000
_cell.length_b   1.000
_cell.length_c   1.000
_cell.angle_alpha   90.00
_cell.angle_beta   90.00
_cell.angle_gamma   90.00
#
_symmetry.space_group_name_H-M   'P 1'
#
loop_
_entity.id
_entity.type
_entity.pdbx_description
1 polymer ?
#
loop_
_entity_poly.entity_id
_entity_poly.type
_entity_poly.pdbx_seq_one_letter_code
_entity_poly.pdbx_strand_id
1 'polypeptide(L)'
;MYIDLFVRKSKGLFTKVNSRVVILVEASGGCSRIITREGNYLVSSTLSQLEEQLPVALFCRVHRSYIVALEHVTSVTENSVKVLDRDIPLSRAYAPTLFSRIHIIV
;
A
#
# COMPACT_ATOMS: atom_id res chain seq x y z
N MET A 1 3.14 -10.15 13.23
CA MET A 1 3.13 -8.89 12.55
C MET A 1 2.39 -8.90 11.23
N TYR A 2 2.72 -9.85 10.33
CA TYR A 2 1.92 -10.01 9.12
C TYR A 2 0.57 -10.61 9.45
N ILE A 3 -0.43 -10.26 8.65
CA ILE A 3 -1.76 -10.81 8.81
C ILE A 3 -2.22 -11.43 7.50
N ASP A 4 -3.18 -12.33 7.58
CA ASP A 4 -3.84 -12.89 6.42
C ASP A 4 -5.05 -12.03 6.09
N LEU A 5 -5.10 -11.57 4.84
CA LEU A 5 -6.23 -10.84 4.31
C LEU A 5 -7.06 -11.78 3.47
N PHE A 6 -8.37 -11.67 3.56
CA PHE A 6 -9.25 -12.40 2.65
C PHE A 6 -9.81 -11.41 1.65
N VAL A 7 -9.35 -11.52 0.42
CA VAL A 7 -9.62 -10.54 -0.64
C VAL A 7 -10.64 -11.14 -1.59
N ARG A 8 -11.68 -10.38 -1.91
CA ARG A 8 -12.71 -10.82 -2.84
C ARG A 8 -12.11 -10.99 -4.23
N LYS A 9 -12.19 -12.20 -4.74
CA LYS A 9 -11.69 -12.53 -6.08
C LYS A 9 -12.82 -12.54 -7.09
N SER A 10 -13.95 -13.05 -6.67
CA SER A 10 -15.18 -13.07 -7.48
C SER A 10 -16.35 -13.16 -6.52
N LYS A 11 -17.58 -13.10 -7.04
CA LYS A 11 -18.76 -13.14 -6.21
C LYS A 11 -18.78 -14.38 -5.33
N GLY A 12 -18.78 -14.16 -4.01
CA GLY A 12 -18.82 -15.23 -3.03
C GLY A 12 -17.51 -15.97 -2.82
N LEU A 13 -16.42 -15.56 -3.52
CA LEU A 13 -15.12 -16.19 -3.37
C LEU A 13 -14.12 -15.19 -2.79
N PHE A 14 -13.52 -15.57 -1.67
CA PHE A 14 -12.48 -14.77 -1.02
C PHE A 14 -11.20 -15.59 -0.98
N THR A 15 -10.11 -14.99 -1.46
CA THR A 15 -8.80 -15.61 -1.50
C THR A 15 -7.93 -15.07 -0.39
N LYS A 16 -7.21 -15.95 0.29
CA LYS A 16 -6.28 -15.53 1.33
C LYS A 16 -5.02 -14.93 0.71
N VAL A 17 -4.68 -13.74 1.14
CA VAL A 17 -3.48 -13.02 0.71
C VAL A 17 -2.77 -12.57 1.97
N ASN A 18 -1.54 -13.03 2.19
CA ASN A 18 -0.77 -12.59 3.34
C ASN A 18 -0.25 -11.18 3.09
N SER A 19 -0.31 -10.32 4.11
CA SER A 19 0.09 -8.92 3.96
C SER A 19 1.55 -8.77 3.54
N ARG A 20 2.39 -9.78 3.77
CA ARG A 20 3.79 -9.75 3.39
C ARG A 20 4.01 -9.65 1.89
N VAL A 21 3.11 -10.23 1.09
CA VAL A 21 3.27 -10.20 -0.38
C VAL A 21 2.67 -8.95 -1.02
N VAL A 22 1.96 -8.12 -0.26
CA VAL A 22 1.38 -6.89 -0.79
C VAL A 22 2.49 -5.85 -0.95
N ILE A 23 2.61 -5.31 -2.16
CA ILE A 23 3.62 -4.30 -2.49
C ILE A 23 3.08 -2.91 -2.26
N LEU A 24 1.90 -2.65 -2.82
CA LEU A 24 1.25 -1.35 -2.69
C LEU A 24 -0.23 -1.50 -3.01
N VAL A 25 -0.99 -0.46 -2.69
CA VAL A 25 -2.39 -0.37 -3.05
C VAL A 25 -2.61 0.94 -3.77
N GLU A 26 -3.28 0.90 -4.91
CA GLU A 26 -3.56 2.10 -5.68
C GLU A 26 -5.05 2.30 -5.88
N ALA A 27 -5.47 3.56 -5.91
CA ALA A 27 -6.85 3.91 -6.20
C ALA A 27 -7.14 3.63 -7.68
N SER A 28 -8.34 3.12 -7.96
CA SER A 28 -8.78 2.80 -9.31
C SER A 28 -10.27 3.17 -9.43
N GLY A 29 -10.54 4.43 -9.77
CA GLY A 29 -11.90 4.95 -9.72
C GLY A 29 -12.41 4.94 -8.29
N GLY A 30 -13.62 4.47 -8.06
CA GLY A 30 -14.17 4.32 -6.71
C GLY A 30 -13.71 3.05 -6.01
N CYS A 31 -12.80 2.29 -6.63
CA CYS A 31 -12.30 1.02 -6.12
C CYS A 31 -10.82 1.14 -5.80
N SER A 32 -10.20 0.04 -5.39
CA SER A 32 -8.76 -0.01 -5.14
C SER A 32 -8.17 -1.27 -5.75
N ARG A 33 -6.92 -1.18 -6.17
CA ARG A 33 -6.18 -2.33 -6.68
C ARG A 33 -5.07 -2.67 -5.71
N ILE A 34 -5.13 -3.90 -5.17
CA ILE A 34 -4.09 -4.41 -4.29
C ILE A 34 -3.06 -5.11 -5.17
N ILE A 35 -1.84 -4.60 -5.17
CA ILE A 35 -0.78 -5.12 -6.03
C ILE A 35 0.13 -5.98 -5.17
N THR A 36 0.28 -7.25 -5.56
CA THR A 36 1.11 -8.20 -4.85
C THR A 36 2.16 -8.78 -5.79
N ARG A 37 3.09 -9.52 -5.21
CA ARG A 37 4.09 -10.24 -6.00
C ARG A 37 3.47 -11.34 -6.86
N GLU A 38 2.28 -11.80 -6.47
CA GLU A 38 1.64 -12.96 -7.10
C GLU A 38 0.47 -12.58 -8.01
N GLY A 39 0.14 -11.30 -8.09
CA GLY A 39 -0.96 -10.83 -8.91
C GLY A 39 -1.64 -9.63 -8.27
N ASN A 40 -2.66 -9.14 -8.95
CA ASN A 40 -3.38 -7.95 -8.52
C ASN A 40 -4.82 -8.30 -8.23
N TYR A 41 -5.40 -7.60 -7.25
CA TYR A 41 -6.80 -7.80 -6.87
C TYR A 41 -7.52 -6.46 -6.91
N LEU A 42 -8.62 -6.38 -7.65
CA LEU A 42 -9.46 -5.19 -7.66
C LEU A 42 -10.56 -5.39 -6.62
N VAL A 43 -10.66 -4.47 -5.67
CA VAL A 43 -11.65 -4.54 -4.61
C VAL A 43 -12.49 -3.27 -4.61
N SER A 44 -13.73 -3.38 -4.12
CA SER A 44 -14.64 -2.24 -4.10
C SER A 44 -14.38 -1.26 -2.96
N SER A 45 -13.56 -1.64 -1.99
CA SER A 45 -13.19 -0.75 -0.89
C SER A 45 -12.39 0.44 -1.41
N THR A 46 -12.63 1.62 -0.83
CA THR A 46 -11.84 2.80 -1.16
C THR A 46 -10.47 2.71 -0.50
N LEU A 47 -9.55 3.53 -0.97
CA LEU A 47 -8.21 3.56 -0.38
C LEU A 47 -8.27 3.95 1.10
N SER A 48 -9.15 4.88 1.46
CA SER A 48 -9.31 5.29 2.85
C SER A 48 -9.83 4.17 3.73
N GLN A 49 -10.76 3.36 3.20
CA GLN A 49 -11.24 2.19 3.92
C GLN A 49 -10.14 1.15 4.12
N LEU A 50 -9.33 0.93 3.10
CA LEU A 50 -8.22 -0.01 3.21
C LEU A 50 -7.14 0.49 4.15
N GLU A 51 -6.91 1.79 4.18
CA GLU A 51 -5.95 2.38 5.11
C GLU A 51 -6.30 2.03 6.56
N GLU A 52 -7.59 2.01 6.89
CA GLU A 52 -8.04 1.67 8.22
C GLU A 52 -7.91 0.18 8.54
N GLN A 53 -7.95 -0.67 7.52
CA GLN A 53 -7.94 -2.12 7.71
C GLN A 53 -6.54 -2.74 7.66
N LEU A 54 -5.62 -2.10 6.94
CA LEU A 54 -4.26 -2.62 6.80
C LEU A 54 -3.44 -2.34 8.05
N PRO A 55 -2.51 -3.25 8.41
CA PRO A 55 -1.67 -3.03 9.59
C PRO A 55 -0.88 -1.73 9.45
N VAL A 56 -1.08 -0.81 10.40
CA VAL A 56 -0.45 0.50 10.36
C VAL A 56 1.07 0.41 10.45
N ALA A 57 1.59 -0.64 11.11
CA ALA A 57 3.03 -0.83 11.23
C ALA A 57 3.69 -1.21 9.90
N LEU A 58 2.92 -1.74 8.94
CA LEU A 58 3.46 -2.26 7.69
C LEU A 58 3.17 -1.38 6.48
N PHE A 59 2.15 -0.54 6.56
CA PHE A 59 1.68 0.24 5.41
C PHE A 59 1.61 1.72 5.74
N CYS A 60 1.87 2.53 4.74
CA CYS A 60 1.84 3.98 4.89
C CYS A 60 1.19 4.62 3.67
N ARG A 61 0.21 5.50 3.92
CA ARG A 61 -0.38 6.31 2.87
C ARG A 61 0.63 7.36 2.46
N VAL A 62 0.94 7.45 1.18
CA VAL A 62 1.95 8.40 0.65
C VAL A 62 1.38 9.38 -0.35
N HIS A 63 0.14 9.15 -0.75
CA HIS A 63 -0.53 9.97 -1.76
C HIS A 63 -2.02 9.69 -1.65
N ARG A 64 -2.86 10.61 -2.11
CA ARG A 64 -4.30 10.35 -2.09
C ARG A 64 -4.68 9.07 -2.85
N SER A 65 -3.82 8.64 -3.77
CA SER A 65 -4.08 7.47 -4.61
C SER A 65 -3.20 6.27 -4.30
N TYR A 66 -2.29 6.35 -3.30
CA TYR A 66 -1.34 5.26 -3.05
C TYR A 66 -1.10 5.00 -1.59
N ILE A 67 -1.08 3.72 -1.23
CA ILE A 67 -0.58 3.20 0.04
C ILE A 67 0.57 2.27 -0.30
N VAL A 68 1.70 2.38 0.38
CA VAL A 68 2.86 1.53 0.11
C VAL A 68 3.14 0.62 1.30
N ALA A 69 3.69 -0.56 1.01
CA ALA A 69 4.20 -1.46 2.03
C ALA A 69 5.61 -1.00 2.39
N LEU A 70 5.81 -0.57 3.62
CA LEU A 70 7.08 0.02 4.05
C LEU A 70 8.27 -0.91 3.84
N GLU A 71 8.09 -2.22 4.06
CA GLU A 71 9.21 -3.14 3.92
C GLU A 71 9.66 -3.30 2.47
N HIS A 72 8.84 -2.92 1.50
CA HIS A 72 9.20 -3.00 0.09
C HIS A 72 9.71 -1.67 -0.47
N VAL A 73 9.77 -0.63 0.35
CA VAL A 73 10.33 0.65 -0.05
C VAL A 73 11.85 0.52 -0.13
N THR A 74 12.43 0.91 -1.26
CA THR A 74 13.87 0.80 -1.50
C THR A 74 14.56 2.16 -1.50
N SER A 75 13.86 3.24 -1.81
CA SER A 75 14.41 4.58 -1.72
C SER A 75 13.29 5.60 -1.62
N VAL A 76 13.61 6.77 -1.08
CA VAL A 76 12.66 7.86 -0.91
C VAL A 76 13.35 9.16 -1.28
N THR A 77 12.65 9.99 -2.05
CA THR A 77 13.08 11.37 -2.32
C THR A 77 12.07 12.32 -1.70
N GLU A 78 12.23 13.63 -1.93
CA GLU A 78 11.27 14.62 -1.43
C GLU A 78 9.87 14.43 -2.01
N ASN A 79 9.76 13.87 -3.21
CA ASN A 79 8.49 13.80 -3.92
C ASN A 79 8.18 12.45 -4.54
N SER A 80 8.95 11.42 -4.19
CA SER A 80 8.68 10.08 -4.71
C SER A 80 9.14 9.01 -3.73
N VAL A 81 8.51 7.84 -3.85
CA VAL A 81 8.86 6.65 -3.08
C VAL A 81 9.06 5.53 -4.07
N LYS A 82 10.23 4.88 -4.01
CA LYS A 82 10.48 3.73 -4.86
C LYS A 82 10.11 2.47 -4.11
N VAL A 83 9.16 1.72 -4.65
CA VAL A 83 8.69 0.47 -4.06
C VAL A 83 9.06 -0.63 -5.03
N LEU A 84 10.08 -1.39 -4.69
CA LEU A 84 10.74 -2.32 -5.60
C LEU A 84 11.21 -1.55 -6.84
N ASP A 85 10.64 -1.82 -8.01
CA ASP A 85 11.02 -1.14 -9.26
C ASP A 85 10.03 -0.07 -9.70
N ARG A 86 9.06 0.30 -8.84
CA ARG A 86 8.02 1.27 -9.17
C ARG A 86 8.27 2.60 -8.47
N ASP A 87 8.13 3.69 -9.21
CA ASP A 87 8.20 5.03 -8.64
C ASP A 87 6.79 5.50 -8.34
N ILE A 88 6.54 5.78 -7.07
CA ILE A 88 5.23 6.20 -6.57
C ILE A 88 5.33 7.66 -6.13
N PRO A 89 4.41 8.53 -6.56
CA PRO A 89 4.46 9.93 -6.13
C PRO A 89 4.21 10.05 -4.63
N LEU A 90 5.00 10.88 -3.97
CA LEU A 90 4.85 11.22 -2.57
C LEU A 90 4.27 12.63 -2.50
N SER A 91 3.04 12.76 -2.04
CA SER A 91 2.44 14.08 -1.96
C SER A 91 2.94 14.81 -0.72
N ARG A 92 2.96 16.15 -0.82
CA ARG A 92 3.43 17.00 0.27
C ARG A 92 2.60 16.78 1.54
N ALA A 93 1.32 16.52 1.39
CA ALA A 93 0.44 16.32 2.55
C ALA A 93 0.79 15.06 3.34
N TYR A 94 1.32 14.03 2.68
CA TYR A 94 1.61 12.75 3.33
C TYR A 94 3.09 12.56 3.66
N ALA A 95 3.96 13.40 3.12
CA ALA A 95 5.40 13.26 3.33
C ALA A 95 5.81 13.27 4.80
N PRO A 96 5.29 14.17 5.65
CA PRO A 96 5.68 14.16 7.06
C PRO A 96 5.39 12.84 7.76
N THR A 97 4.25 12.22 7.46
CA THR A 97 3.88 10.94 8.04
C THR A 97 4.85 9.85 7.62
N LEU A 98 5.20 9.80 6.33
CA LEU A 98 6.15 8.81 5.84
C LEU A 98 7.51 9.00 6.51
N PHE A 99 8.02 10.23 6.55
CA PHE A 99 9.35 10.49 7.12
C PHE A 99 9.40 10.20 8.61
N SER A 100 8.28 10.30 9.33
CA SER A 100 8.24 9.94 10.74
C SER A 100 8.25 8.43 10.97
N ARG A 101 7.97 7.66 9.94
CA ARG A 101 7.81 6.21 10.03
C ARG A 101 9.02 5.44 9.50
N ILE A 102 9.97 6.10 8.89
CA ILE A 102 11.22 5.47 8.41
C ILE A 102 12.36 6.03 9.24
N HIS A 103 13.45 5.27 9.31
CA HIS A 103 14.61 5.64 10.10
C HIS A 103 15.67 6.21 9.17
N ILE A 104 15.75 7.56 9.12
CA ILE A 104 16.67 8.23 8.21
C ILE A 104 18.03 8.41 8.90
N ILE A 105 19.05 8.02 8.19
CA ILE A 105 20.45 8.19 8.64
C ILE A 105 21.15 9.12 7.66
N VAL A 106 21.75 10.17 8.19
CA VAL A 106 22.47 11.16 7.39
C VAL A 106 23.95 11.13 7.69
#